data_f50673687c54377f3cc699d0d30892a4
#
_entry.id   f50673687c54377f3cc699d0d30892a4
#
_cell.length_a   1.000
_cell.length_b   1.000
_cell.length_c   1.000
_cell.angle_alpha   90.00
_cell.angle_beta   90.00
_cell.angle_gamma   90.00
#
_symmetry.space_group_name_H-M   'P 1'
#
loop_
_entity.id
_entity.type
_entity.pdbx_description
1 polymer ?
#
loop_
_entity_poly.entity_id
_entity_poly.type
_entity_poly.pdbx_seq_one_letter_code
_entity_poly.pdbx_strand_id
1 'polypeptide(L)'
;SGGALVDINGSLVGINTSILTRSGGSNGIGFAIPAAFVREFLRQAKSGVKKFEQPWLGVFGQAITPELAEALQLDGFDGMVISALHEKSPLMLAGLSKGDVVVSVDNFAVNGPAEMLYRLTVAGIGSQSKLTIVSGGQRRDLWVELKPAPNDPPSNFKQLPKTSPLRDLTVRIIN
;
A
#
# COMPACT_ATOMS: atom_id res chain seq x y z
N SER A 1 -0.68 24.10 3.93
CA SER A 1 -1.33 22.80 4.01
C SER A 1 -2.80 22.91 3.61
N GLY A 2 -3.35 21.92 2.90
CA GLY A 2 -4.76 21.86 2.52
C GLY A 2 -5.14 22.58 1.20
N GLY A 3 -4.26 23.35 0.59
CA GLY A 3 -4.51 24.00 -0.70
C GLY A 3 -4.51 22.99 -1.87
N ALA A 4 -5.36 23.23 -2.87
CA ALA A 4 -5.41 22.42 -4.08
C ALA A 4 -4.15 22.62 -4.94
N LEU A 5 -3.59 21.53 -5.44
CA LEU A 5 -2.62 21.52 -6.52
C LEU A 5 -3.38 21.15 -7.80
N VAL A 6 -3.39 22.06 -8.77
CA VAL A 6 -4.14 21.90 -10.03
C VAL A 6 -3.19 21.94 -11.22
N ASP A 7 -3.57 21.26 -12.30
CA ASP A 7 -2.87 21.34 -13.58
C ASP A 7 -3.29 22.61 -14.37
N ILE A 8 -2.70 22.79 -15.55
CA ILE A 8 -3.00 23.92 -16.43
C ILE A 8 -4.44 23.94 -16.95
N ASN A 9 -5.18 22.86 -16.84
CA ASN A 9 -6.58 22.73 -17.23
C ASN A 9 -7.53 22.93 -16.04
N GLY A 10 -6.99 23.24 -14.84
CA GLY A 10 -7.76 23.38 -13.61
C GLY A 10 -8.14 22.05 -12.94
N SER A 11 -7.64 20.91 -13.41
CA SER A 11 -7.92 19.60 -12.82
C SER A 11 -7.12 19.40 -11.54
N LEU A 12 -7.74 18.83 -10.51
CA LEU A 12 -7.08 18.54 -9.25
C LEU A 12 -6.04 17.42 -9.44
N VAL A 13 -4.77 17.75 -9.21
CA VAL A 13 -3.63 16.81 -9.22
C VAL A 13 -3.33 16.28 -7.82
N GLY A 14 -3.53 17.13 -6.80
CA GLY A 14 -3.28 16.76 -5.41
C GLY A 14 -3.69 17.82 -4.41
N ILE A 15 -3.48 17.51 -3.14
CA ILE A 15 -3.70 18.43 -2.01
C ILE A 15 -2.36 18.67 -1.31
N ASN A 16 -1.93 19.91 -1.25
CA ASN A 16 -0.68 20.30 -0.60
C ASN A 16 -0.70 19.97 0.89
N THR A 17 0.37 19.33 1.40
CA THR A 17 0.45 18.87 2.80
C THR A 17 1.58 19.50 3.58
N SER A 18 2.80 19.38 3.10
CA SER A 18 3.99 19.82 3.84
C SER A 18 5.08 20.29 2.89
N ILE A 19 6.08 20.97 3.46
CA ILE A 19 7.32 21.33 2.79
C ILE A 19 8.48 20.75 3.56
N LEU A 20 9.57 20.42 2.85
CA LEU A 20 10.80 20.02 3.47
C LEU A 20 11.57 21.29 3.89
N THR A 21 11.84 21.42 5.20
CA THR A 21 12.64 22.54 5.73
C THR A 21 13.75 22.02 6.64
N ARG A 22 14.92 22.67 6.63
CA ARG A 22 16.03 22.41 7.57
C ARG A 22 16.17 23.47 8.66
N SER A 23 15.63 24.67 8.44
CA SER A 23 15.83 25.83 9.35
C SER A 23 14.67 26.82 9.30
N GLY A 24 13.44 26.33 9.08
CA GLY A 24 12.24 27.19 8.99
C GLY A 24 12.04 27.90 7.64
N GLY A 25 13.01 27.84 6.74
CA GLY A 25 12.88 28.32 5.35
C GLY A 25 12.53 27.17 4.39
N SER A 26 11.81 27.46 3.29
CA SER A 26 11.50 26.46 2.27
C SER A 26 12.76 26.10 1.46
N ASN A 27 13.06 24.81 1.33
CA ASN A 27 14.11 24.30 0.44
C ASN A 27 13.59 24.08 -1.00
N GLY A 28 12.43 24.62 -1.36
CA GLY A 28 11.81 24.45 -2.67
C GLY A 28 11.17 23.08 -2.89
N ILE A 29 11.13 22.20 -1.88
CA ILE A 29 10.51 20.88 -1.97
C ILE A 29 9.19 20.89 -1.21
N GLY A 30 8.10 20.59 -1.91
CA GLY A 30 6.78 20.44 -1.36
C GLY A 30 6.20 19.06 -1.62
N PHE A 31 5.29 18.63 -0.75
CA PHE A 31 4.59 17.35 -0.85
C PHE A 31 3.09 17.60 -0.99
N ALA A 32 2.45 16.77 -1.80
CA ALA A 32 1.00 16.75 -1.96
C ALA A 32 0.48 15.31 -1.93
N ILE A 33 -0.72 15.13 -1.38
CA ILE A 33 -1.45 13.86 -1.50
C ILE A 33 -2.04 13.79 -2.91
N PRO A 34 -1.75 12.74 -3.71
CA PRO A 34 -2.28 12.60 -5.06
C PRO A 34 -3.81 12.59 -5.09
N ALA A 35 -4.41 13.23 -6.10
CA ALA A 35 -5.87 13.33 -6.25
C ALA A 35 -6.54 11.94 -6.35
N ALA A 36 -5.86 10.94 -6.92
CA ALA A 36 -6.36 9.57 -6.98
C ALA A 36 -6.56 8.96 -5.59
N PHE A 37 -5.61 9.20 -4.66
CA PHE A 37 -5.73 8.76 -3.27
C PHE A 37 -6.87 9.49 -2.53
N VAL A 38 -6.99 10.81 -2.75
CA VAL A 38 -8.08 11.61 -2.18
C VAL A 38 -9.44 11.11 -2.66
N ARG A 39 -9.55 10.74 -3.93
CA ARG A 39 -10.78 10.17 -4.50
C ARG A 39 -11.19 8.89 -3.80
N GLU A 40 -10.25 7.99 -3.58
CA GLU A 40 -10.53 6.72 -2.88
C GLU A 40 -10.92 6.97 -1.42
N PHE A 41 -10.24 7.88 -0.74
CA PHE A 41 -10.61 8.30 0.62
C PHE A 41 -12.07 8.82 0.68
N LEU A 42 -12.44 9.70 -0.25
CA LEU A 42 -13.80 10.22 -0.33
C LEU A 42 -14.83 9.15 -0.69
N ARG A 43 -14.48 8.20 -1.53
CA ARG A 43 -15.34 7.05 -1.87
C ARG A 43 -15.68 6.24 -0.62
N GLN A 44 -14.68 5.90 0.18
CA GLN A 44 -14.87 5.17 1.44
C GLN A 44 -15.67 6.01 2.46
N ALA A 45 -15.36 7.28 2.62
CA ALA A 45 -16.09 8.16 3.53
C ALA A 45 -17.60 8.27 3.17
N LYS A 46 -17.89 8.40 1.88
CA LYS A 46 -19.28 8.45 1.37
C LYS A 46 -20.03 7.13 1.55
N SER A 47 -19.33 5.99 1.57
CA SER A 47 -19.95 4.68 1.85
C SER A 47 -20.19 4.41 3.34
N GLY A 48 -19.89 5.37 4.22
CA GLY A 48 -20.10 5.26 5.67
C GLY A 48 -18.97 4.57 6.44
N VAL A 49 -17.85 4.28 5.79
CA VAL A 49 -16.66 3.73 6.45
C VAL A 49 -16.08 4.80 7.39
N LYS A 50 -16.00 4.48 8.68
CA LYS A 50 -15.55 5.43 9.73
C LYS A 50 -14.02 5.61 9.79
N LYS A 51 -13.27 4.66 9.27
CA LYS A 51 -11.81 4.67 9.24
C LYS A 51 -11.35 4.24 7.86
N PHE A 52 -10.49 5.05 7.23
CA PHE A 52 -9.92 4.69 5.94
C PHE A 52 -9.21 3.34 6.02
N GLU A 53 -9.54 2.44 5.12
CA GLU A 53 -8.99 1.10 5.04
C GLU A 53 -8.14 0.96 3.78
N GLN A 54 -6.98 0.32 3.94
CA GLN A 54 -6.11 -0.04 2.84
C GLN A 54 -6.24 -1.54 2.55
N PRO A 55 -6.02 -1.96 1.30
CA PRO A 55 -5.95 -3.38 0.98
C PRO A 55 -4.86 -4.06 1.82
N TRP A 56 -5.20 -5.19 2.39
CA TRP A 56 -4.22 -6.03 3.06
C TRP A 56 -3.55 -6.93 2.03
N LEU A 57 -2.23 -6.86 1.95
CA LEU A 57 -1.48 -7.62 0.96
C LEU A 57 -0.93 -8.91 1.53
N GLY A 58 -0.59 -8.91 2.83
CA GLY A 58 0.00 -10.07 3.51
C GLY A 58 1.32 -10.51 2.87
N VAL A 59 2.12 -9.57 2.37
CA VAL A 59 3.42 -9.85 1.74
C VAL A 59 4.51 -8.96 2.31
N PHE A 60 5.72 -9.48 2.31
CA PHE A 60 6.95 -8.74 2.53
C PHE A 60 7.80 -8.80 1.28
N GLY A 61 8.46 -7.71 0.97
CA GLY A 61 9.34 -7.63 -0.19
C GLY A 61 10.19 -6.38 -0.13
N GLN A 62 11.09 -6.25 -1.08
CA GLN A 62 11.99 -5.11 -1.20
C GLN A 62 12.17 -4.73 -2.67
N ALA A 63 12.57 -3.47 -2.90
CA ALA A 63 12.98 -3.02 -4.22
C ALA A 63 14.16 -3.85 -4.72
N ILE A 64 14.25 -4.04 -6.03
CA ILE A 64 15.38 -4.72 -6.65
C ILE A 64 16.57 -3.77 -6.68
N THR A 65 17.71 -4.22 -6.16
CA THR A 65 19.00 -3.57 -6.31
C THR A 65 19.76 -4.19 -7.49
N PRO A 66 20.80 -3.51 -8.04
CA PRO A 66 21.64 -4.07 -9.09
C PRO A 66 22.20 -5.47 -8.76
N GLU A 67 22.66 -5.65 -7.52
CA GLU A 67 23.24 -6.91 -7.04
C GLU A 67 22.17 -8.02 -6.97
N LEU A 68 20.95 -7.65 -6.56
CA LEU A 68 19.84 -8.58 -6.49
C LEU A 68 19.33 -8.97 -7.88
N ALA A 69 19.32 -8.04 -8.84
CA ALA A 69 18.95 -8.30 -10.21
C ALA A 69 19.95 -9.29 -10.88
N GLU A 70 21.25 -9.10 -10.66
CA GLU A 70 22.28 -10.01 -11.13
C GLU A 70 22.11 -11.40 -10.53
N ALA A 71 21.91 -11.49 -9.21
CA ALA A 71 21.69 -12.76 -8.50
C ALA A 71 20.44 -13.52 -8.97
N LEU A 72 19.38 -12.79 -9.35
CA LEU A 72 18.11 -13.34 -9.85
C LEU A 72 18.06 -13.48 -11.38
N GLN A 73 19.15 -13.12 -12.09
CA GLN A 73 19.24 -13.15 -13.55
C GLN A 73 18.09 -12.37 -14.24
N LEU A 74 17.78 -11.18 -13.72
CA LEU A 74 16.72 -10.33 -14.25
C LEU A 74 17.28 -9.35 -15.30
N ASP A 75 16.51 -9.14 -16.38
CA ASP A 75 16.80 -8.14 -17.40
C ASP A 75 16.38 -6.74 -16.93
N GLY A 76 17.00 -6.22 -15.86
CA GLY A 76 16.72 -4.88 -15.33
C GLY A 76 16.55 -4.84 -13.81
N PHE A 77 16.42 -3.61 -13.27
CA PHE A 77 16.34 -3.35 -11.82
C PHE A 77 14.95 -2.92 -11.37
N ASP A 78 13.95 -3.00 -12.26
CA ASP A 78 12.60 -2.53 -11.95
C ASP A 78 11.78 -3.66 -11.33
N GLY A 79 11.19 -3.38 -10.18
CA GLY A 79 10.29 -4.31 -9.53
C GLY A 79 10.49 -4.42 -8.03
N MET A 80 9.65 -5.26 -7.44
CA MET A 80 9.67 -5.63 -6.03
C MET A 80 9.78 -7.14 -5.92
N VAL A 81 10.89 -7.65 -5.35
CA VAL A 81 11.03 -9.08 -5.06
C VAL A 81 10.28 -9.43 -3.78
N ILE A 82 9.56 -10.54 -3.82
CA ILE A 82 8.79 -11.06 -2.68
C ILE A 82 9.70 -11.91 -1.80
N SER A 83 9.89 -11.52 -0.55
CA SER A 83 10.70 -12.23 0.44
C SER A 83 9.90 -13.17 1.33
N ALA A 84 8.64 -12.83 1.63
CA ALA A 84 7.73 -13.66 2.42
C ALA A 84 6.28 -13.33 2.10
N LEU A 85 5.39 -14.32 2.33
CA LEU A 85 3.94 -14.17 2.23
C LEU A 85 3.28 -14.80 3.45
N HIS A 86 2.21 -14.17 3.89
CA HIS A 86 1.32 -14.74 4.89
C HIS A 86 0.42 -15.79 4.23
N GLU A 87 0.14 -16.90 4.90
CA GLU A 87 -0.68 -18.01 4.38
C GLU A 87 -2.09 -17.60 3.90
N LYS A 88 -2.67 -16.56 4.53
CA LYS A 88 -3.97 -15.98 4.17
C LYS A 88 -3.86 -14.81 3.18
N SER A 89 -2.66 -14.51 2.66
CA SER A 89 -2.46 -13.41 1.71
C SER A 89 -3.34 -13.61 0.46
N PRO A 90 -4.13 -12.61 0.06
CA PRO A 90 -4.88 -12.69 -1.19
C PRO A 90 -3.96 -12.83 -2.41
N LEU A 91 -2.75 -12.31 -2.33
CA LEU A 91 -1.73 -12.43 -3.38
C LEU A 91 -1.17 -13.85 -3.45
N MET A 92 -0.93 -14.49 -2.30
CA MET A 92 -0.55 -15.91 -2.26
C MET A 92 -1.64 -16.80 -2.84
N LEU A 93 -2.90 -16.54 -2.49
CA LEU A 93 -4.05 -17.29 -3.02
C LEU A 93 -4.23 -17.06 -4.53
N ALA A 94 -3.81 -15.91 -5.07
CA ALA A 94 -3.79 -15.62 -6.49
C ALA A 94 -2.59 -16.27 -7.22
N GLY A 95 -1.67 -16.90 -6.50
CA GLY A 95 -0.53 -17.64 -7.06
C GLY A 95 0.81 -16.89 -7.02
N LEU A 96 0.92 -15.80 -6.25
CA LEU A 96 2.21 -15.14 -5.98
C LEU A 96 3.01 -16.01 -5.00
N SER A 97 4.31 -16.14 -5.24
CA SER A 97 5.21 -16.97 -4.45
C SER A 97 6.45 -16.18 -3.98
N LYS A 98 7.11 -16.71 -2.96
CA LYS A 98 8.42 -16.17 -2.53
C LYS A 98 9.43 -16.30 -3.68
N GLY A 99 10.18 -15.25 -3.94
CA GLY A 99 11.15 -15.15 -5.03
C GLY A 99 10.56 -14.58 -6.31
N ASP A 100 9.23 -14.48 -6.45
CA ASP A 100 8.61 -13.79 -7.58
C ASP A 100 8.92 -12.28 -7.50
N VAL A 101 8.95 -11.65 -8.66
CA VAL A 101 9.16 -10.21 -8.80
C VAL A 101 7.89 -9.57 -9.35
N VAL A 102 7.29 -8.66 -8.58
CA VAL A 102 6.18 -7.82 -9.07
C VAL A 102 6.77 -6.64 -9.83
N VAL A 103 6.45 -6.53 -11.12
CA VAL A 103 6.96 -5.46 -12.00
C VAL A 103 5.93 -4.39 -12.29
N SER A 104 4.64 -4.70 -12.24
CA SER A 104 3.58 -3.70 -12.41
C SER A 104 2.28 -4.09 -11.70
N VAL A 105 1.48 -3.07 -11.38
CA VAL A 105 0.10 -3.17 -10.93
C VAL A 105 -0.76 -2.33 -11.87
N ASP A 106 -1.79 -2.93 -12.47
CA ASP A 106 -2.72 -2.29 -13.43
C ASP A 106 -1.98 -1.53 -14.54
N ASN A 107 -0.91 -2.14 -15.08
CA ASN A 107 0.03 -1.61 -16.09
C ASN A 107 0.91 -0.43 -15.62
N PHE A 108 0.88 -0.06 -14.36
CA PHE A 108 1.81 0.93 -13.79
C PHE A 108 2.99 0.21 -13.15
N ALA A 109 4.19 0.63 -13.50
CA ALA A 109 5.42 0.08 -12.91
C ALA A 109 5.41 0.19 -11.39
N VAL A 110 6.05 -0.78 -10.73
CA VAL A 110 6.20 -0.86 -9.29
C VAL A 110 7.66 -1.13 -8.97
N ASN A 111 8.30 -0.22 -8.23
CA ASN A 111 9.72 -0.30 -7.90
C ASN A 111 9.97 -0.60 -6.42
N GLY A 112 8.91 -0.92 -5.67
CA GLY A 112 9.04 -1.28 -4.26
C GLY A 112 7.71 -1.37 -3.52
N PRO A 113 7.76 -1.77 -2.22
CA PRO A 113 6.57 -2.03 -1.42
C PRO A 113 5.63 -0.83 -1.29
N ALA A 114 6.17 0.36 -1.10
CA ALA A 114 5.37 1.58 -0.91
C ALA A 114 4.58 1.93 -2.18
N GLU A 115 5.19 1.79 -3.36
CA GLU A 115 4.54 2.04 -4.63
C GLU A 115 3.47 0.99 -4.92
N MET A 116 3.76 -0.29 -4.68
CA MET A 116 2.78 -1.36 -4.81
C MET A 116 1.55 -1.12 -3.92
N LEU A 117 1.77 -0.80 -2.63
CA LEU A 117 0.68 -0.50 -1.71
C LEU A 117 -0.12 0.72 -2.17
N TYR A 118 0.54 1.78 -2.64
CA TYR A 118 -0.12 2.96 -3.19
C TYR A 118 -1.04 2.61 -4.37
N ARG A 119 -0.53 1.86 -5.37
CA ARG A 119 -1.30 1.46 -6.56
C ARG A 119 -2.56 0.68 -6.18
N LEU A 120 -2.40 -0.32 -5.31
CA LEU A 120 -3.52 -1.14 -4.85
C LEU A 120 -4.50 -0.37 -3.96
N THR A 121 -4.00 0.58 -3.14
CA THR A 121 -4.86 1.46 -2.33
C THR A 121 -5.73 2.36 -3.22
N VAL A 122 -5.16 2.92 -4.28
CA VAL A 122 -5.89 3.77 -5.23
C VAL A 122 -6.91 2.98 -6.05
N ALA A 123 -6.62 1.72 -6.35
CA ALA A 123 -7.60 0.82 -6.99
C ALA A 123 -8.81 0.57 -6.08
N GLY A 124 -8.61 0.53 -4.76
CA GLY A 124 -9.65 0.49 -3.76
C GLY A 124 -10.10 -0.92 -3.34
N ILE A 125 -10.52 -1.04 -2.09
CA ILE A 125 -11.07 -2.30 -1.55
C ILE A 125 -12.34 -2.69 -2.31
N GLY A 126 -12.47 -3.99 -2.61
CA GLY A 126 -13.56 -4.57 -3.38
C GLY A 126 -13.32 -4.58 -4.89
N SER A 127 -12.27 -3.92 -5.39
CA SER A 127 -11.88 -4.00 -6.80
C SER A 127 -10.99 -5.22 -7.07
N GLN A 128 -10.81 -5.53 -8.35
CA GLN A 128 -9.80 -6.46 -8.84
C GLN A 128 -8.65 -5.66 -9.45
N SER A 129 -7.42 -6.08 -9.14
CA SER A 129 -6.21 -5.53 -9.75
C SER A 129 -5.40 -6.62 -10.43
N LYS A 130 -4.77 -6.23 -11.52
CA LYS A 130 -3.86 -7.08 -12.29
C LYS A 130 -2.41 -6.82 -11.85
N LEU A 131 -1.73 -7.85 -11.38
CA LEU A 131 -0.29 -7.82 -11.13
C LEU A 131 0.43 -8.50 -12.27
N THR A 132 1.39 -7.83 -12.91
CA THR A 132 2.34 -8.52 -13.79
C THR A 132 3.56 -8.88 -12.97
N ILE A 133 3.92 -10.16 -12.99
CA ILE A 133 5.04 -10.70 -12.24
C ILE A 133 6.04 -11.41 -13.13
N VAL A 134 7.27 -11.54 -12.65
CA VAL A 134 8.28 -12.45 -13.20
C VAL A 134 8.50 -13.58 -12.20
N SER A 135 8.30 -14.80 -12.63
CA SER A 135 8.42 -16.02 -11.84
C SER A 135 9.25 -17.04 -12.61
N GLY A 136 10.41 -17.46 -12.09
CA GLY A 136 11.32 -18.35 -12.79
C GLY A 136 11.76 -17.84 -14.16
N GLY A 137 11.97 -16.53 -14.32
CA GLY A 137 12.32 -15.88 -15.58
C GLY A 137 11.16 -15.68 -16.57
N GLN A 138 9.95 -16.11 -16.25
CA GLN A 138 8.79 -15.98 -17.12
C GLN A 138 7.82 -14.91 -16.60
N ARG A 139 7.36 -14.05 -17.50
CA ARG A 139 6.33 -13.06 -17.22
C ARG A 139 4.94 -13.69 -17.23
N ARG A 140 4.13 -13.38 -16.22
CA ARG A 140 2.71 -13.77 -16.15
C ARG A 140 1.87 -12.75 -15.42
N ASP A 141 0.58 -12.74 -15.67
CA ASP A 141 -0.37 -11.87 -15.01
C ASP A 141 -1.15 -12.66 -13.95
N LEU A 142 -1.33 -12.02 -12.78
CA LEU A 142 -2.18 -12.50 -11.68
C LEU A 142 -3.30 -11.50 -11.44
N TRP A 143 -4.50 -12.00 -11.20
CA TRP A 143 -5.63 -11.19 -10.79
C TRP A 143 -5.91 -11.39 -9.30
N VAL A 144 -6.05 -10.30 -8.57
CA VAL A 144 -6.30 -10.33 -7.14
C VAL A 144 -7.48 -9.43 -6.77
N GLU A 145 -8.39 -9.96 -5.95
CA GLU A 145 -9.44 -9.16 -5.32
C GLU A 145 -8.88 -8.46 -4.08
N LEU A 146 -9.02 -7.13 -4.01
CA LEU A 146 -8.49 -6.32 -2.92
C LEU A 146 -9.43 -6.37 -1.71
N LYS A 147 -8.93 -6.90 -0.59
CA LYS A 147 -9.67 -7.08 0.65
C LYS A 147 -9.00 -6.35 1.82
N PRO A 148 -9.77 -5.92 2.83
CA PRO A 148 -9.19 -5.42 4.07
C PRO A 148 -8.44 -6.52 4.82
N ALA A 149 -7.64 -6.14 5.82
CA ALA A 149 -6.96 -7.11 6.68
C ALA A 149 -7.97 -8.07 7.32
N PRO A 150 -7.67 -9.37 7.38
CA PRO A 150 -8.51 -10.32 8.07
C PRO A 150 -8.57 -9.97 9.57
N ASN A 151 -9.76 -10.04 10.15
CA ASN A 151 -9.95 -9.86 11.60
C ASN A 151 -9.74 -11.21 12.32
N ASP A 152 -8.54 -11.77 12.22
CA ASP A 152 -8.19 -13.07 12.79
C ASP A 152 -6.77 -13.06 13.37
N PRO A 153 -6.61 -13.30 14.68
CA PRO A 153 -7.71 -13.48 15.64
C PRO A 153 -8.58 -12.21 15.75
N PRO A 154 -9.88 -12.35 16.11
CA PRO A 154 -10.77 -11.20 16.24
C PRO A 154 -10.17 -10.15 17.19
N SER A 155 -10.13 -8.89 16.76
CA SER A 155 -9.68 -7.81 17.62
C SER A 155 -10.69 -7.63 18.77
N ASN A 156 -10.29 -8.02 19.97
CA ASN A 156 -11.10 -7.86 21.17
C ASN A 156 -10.71 -6.58 21.90
N PHE A 157 -11.71 -5.76 22.18
CA PHE A 157 -11.54 -4.65 23.12
C PHE A 157 -11.67 -5.19 24.53
N LYS A 158 -10.64 -4.99 25.35
CA LYS A 158 -10.65 -5.37 26.76
C LYS A 158 -10.54 -4.13 27.62
N GLN A 159 -11.56 -3.91 28.45
CA GLN A 159 -11.48 -2.89 29.50
C GLN A 159 -10.55 -3.38 30.60
N LEU A 160 -9.63 -2.53 31.01
CA LEU A 160 -8.70 -2.90 32.07
C LEU A 160 -9.42 -3.04 33.41
N PRO A 161 -8.95 -3.94 34.30
CA PRO A 161 -9.53 -4.14 35.62
C PRO A 161 -9.60 -2.84 36.42
N LYS A 162 -10.62 -2.67 37.26
CA LYS A 162 -10.78 -1.48 38.11
C LYS A 162 -9.58 -1.21 39.04
N THR A 163 -8.78 -2.23 39.30
CA THR A 163 -7.55 -2.15 40.10
C THR A 163 -6.35 -1.62 39.33
N SER A 164 -6.47 -1.54 38.00
CA SER A 164 -5.41 -0.98 37.15
C SER A 164 -5.34 0.55 37.29
N PRO A 165 -4.15 1.15 37.39
CA PRO A 165 -4.01 2.61 37.30
C PRO A 165 -4.48 3.19 35.96
N LEU A 166 -4.65 2.32 34.94
CA LEU A 166 -5.16 2.68 33.60
C LEU A 166 -6.58 2.15 33.36
N ARG A 167 -7.40 2.00 34.42
CA ARG A 167 -8.73 1.40 34.39
C ARG A 167 -9.71 2.06 33.42
N ASP A 168 -9.49 3.32 33.07
CA ASP A 168 -10.35 4.09 32.17
C ASP A 168 -9.97 3.88 30.69
N LEU A 169 -8.90 3.12 30.41
CA LEU A 169 -8.49 2.80 29.06
C LEU A 169 -9.10 1.46 28.59
N THR A 170 -9.54 1.50 27.36
CA THR A 170 -9.90 0.30 26.60
C THR A 170 -8.72 -0.07 25.71
N VAL A 171 -8.15 -1.25 25.89
CA VAL A 171 -7.06 -1.74 25.06
C VAL A 171 -7.59 -2.65 23.96
N ARG A 172 -7.01 -2.53 22.80
CA ARG A 172 -7.28 -3.40 21.66
C ARG A 172 -6.07 -4.32 21.46
N ILE A 173 -6.31 -5.61 21.32
CA ILE A 173 -5.27 -6.52 20.83
C ILE A 173 -5.04 -6.17 19.36
N ILE A 174 -3.79 -5.86 19.02
CA ILE A 174 -3.35 -5.57 17.65
C ILE A 174 -2.87 -6.92 17.08
N ASN A 175 -3.43 -7.30 15.95
CA ASN A 175 -3.02 -8.49 15.21
C ASN A 175 -1.95 -8.12 14.20
#